data_4e343f9dce56acbf9103acf5c812d44d
#
_entry.id   4e343f9dce56acbf9103acf5c812d44d
#
_cell.length_a   1.000
_cell.length_b   1.000
_cell.length_c   1.000
_cell.angle_alpha   90.00
_cell.angle_beta   90.00
_cell.angle_gamma   90.00
#
_symmetry.space_group_name_H-M   'P 1'
#
loop_
_entity.id
_entity.type
_entity.pdbx_description
1 polymer ?
#
loop_
_entity_poly.entity_id
_entity_poly.type
_entity_poly.pdbx_seq_one_letter_code
_entity_poly.pdbx_strand_id
1 'polypeptide(L)'
;MKNQDLETTTSPIILTTGIYDLLKEHIRKKKLNKSNESRLEKELRNAKQVLCRDLPIDIVTVNTEVLVKDLQSGEEIKQKFVGPHKARRKNGTTSILSEIGVATLGYQENAIIQWDLAEGIRSLQILKVTKLAI
;
A
#
# COMPACT_ATOMS: atom_id res chain seq x y z
N MET A 1 6.17 19.62 19.51
CA MET A 1 6.40 19.23 19.08
C MET A 1 6.36 18.73 18.46
N LYS A 2 6.24 18.82 18.23
CA LYS A 2 6.27 18.44 17.58
C LYS A 2 6.29 17.60 16.96
N ASN A 3 5.97 17.44 16.60
CA ASN A 3 6.03 16.70 15.97
C ASN A 3 6.39 15.94 15.43
N GLN A 4 6.16 15.70 15.22
CA GLN A 4 6.63 15.17 14.78
C GLN A 4 7.14 14.56 14.09
N ASP A 5 6.75 14.86 14.02
CA ASP A 5 7.96 14.32 13.69
C ASP A 5 8.06 13.20 12.74
N LEU A 6 7.01 12.47 12.46
CA LEU A 6 6.97 11.41 11.46
C LEU A 6 6.75 12.05 10.11
N GLU A 7 7.81 12.12 9.32
CA GLU A 7 7.69 12.63 7.97
C GLU A 7 7.17 11.54 7.06
N THR A 8 6.02 11.80 6.42
CA THR A 8 5.52 10.86 5.43
C THR A 8 6.40 10.92 4.19
N THR A 9 6.49 9.79 3.50
CA THR A 9 7.26 9.70 2.27
C THR A 9 6.64 10.58 1.20
N THR A 10 7.46 11.38 0.54
CA THR A 10 7.02 12.31 -0.49
C THR A 10 7.38 11.84 -1.91
N SER A 11 8.20 10.80 -2.04
CA SER A 11 8.54 10.25 -3.35
C SER A 11 7.31 9.67 -4.03
N PRO A 12 7.19 9.82 -5.36
CA PRO A 12 6.06 9.23 -6.07
C PRO A 12 6.01 7.72 -5.89
N ILE A 13 4.80 7.17 -5.82
CA ILE A 13 4.65 5.72 -5.82
C ILE A 13 4.96 5.20 -7.21
N ILE A 14 5.37 3.94 -7.28
CA ILE A 14 5.73 3.29 -8.53
C ILE A 14 4.79 2.11 -8.72
N LEU A 15 4.08 2.08 -9.82
CA LEU A 15 3.06 1.08 -10.09
C LEU A 15 3.21 0.51 -11.50
N THR A 16 2.86 -0.77 -11.65
CA THR A 16 2.64 -1.27 -13.00
C THR A 16 1.33 -0.66 -13.51
N THR A 17 1.19 -0.59 -14.83
CA THR A 17 -0.02 -0.03 -15.44
C THR A 17 -1.26 -0.79 -14.99
N GLY A 18 -1.18 -2.11 -14.88
CA GLY A 18 -2.33 -2.91 -14.45
C GLY A 18 -2.78 -2.55 -13.04
N ILE A 19 -1.84 -2.37 -12.12
CA ILE A 19 -2.18 -1.97 -10.75
C ILE A 19 -2.72 -0.54 -10.72
N TYR A 20 -2.13 0.35 -11.52
CA TYR A 20 -2.62 1.72 -11.64
C TYR A 20 -4.09 1.75 -12.05
N ASP A 21 -4.44 0.99 -13.09
CA ASP A 21 -5.81 0.93 -13.57
C ASP A 21 -6.75 0.31 -12.54
N LEU A 22 -6.28 -0.68 -11.81
CA LEU A 22 -7.07 -1.33 -10.77
C LEU A 22 -7.39 -0.35 -9.64
N LEU A 23 -6.43 0.48 -9.24
CA LEU A 23 -6.65 1.47 -8.20
C LEU A 23 -7.60 2.57 -8.67
N LYS A 24 -7.50 3.00 -9.92
CA LYS A 24 -8.45 3.98 -10.46
C LYS A 24 -9.87 3.42 -10.45
N GLU A 25 -10.02 2.16 -10.81
CA GLU A 25 -11.33 1.52 -10.77
C GLU A 25 -11.86 1.43 -9.34
N HIS A 26 -10.99 1.15 -8.39
CA HIS A 26 -11.35 1.06 -6.98
C HIS A 26 -11.91 2.41 -6.48
N ILE A 27 -11.26 3.50 -6.87
CA ILE A 27 -11.74 4.84 -6.54
C ILE A 27 -13.10 5.09 -7.20
N ARG A 28 -13.23 4.73 -8.46
CA ARG A 28 -14.47 4.95 -9.22
C ARG A 28 -15.66 4.23 -8.59
N LYS A 29 -15.42 3.07 -7.99
CA LYS A 29 -16.44 2.28 -7.32
C LYS A 29 -16.80 2.79 -5.93
N LYS A 30 -16.20 3.90 -5.50
CA LYS A 30 -16.48 4.54 -4.22
C LYS A 30 -16.29 3.60 -3.03
N LYS A 31 -15.21 2.85 -3.04
CA LYS A 31 -14.89 1.91 -1.97
C LYS A 31 -14.13 2.54 -0.82
N LEU A 32 -13.65 3.77 -1.00
CA LEU A 32 -12.84 4.47 0.01
C LEU A 32 -13.62 5.62 0.62
N ASN A 33 -13.26 6.00 1.86
CA ASN A 33 -13.80 7.23 2.42
C ASN A 33 -13.16 8.43 1.69
N LYS A 34 -13.70 9.63 1.89
CA LYS A 34 -13.26 10.79 1.14
C LYS A 34 -11.81 11.16 1.38
N SER A 35 -11.34 11.01 2.61
CA SER A 35 -9.97 11.33 2.97
C SER A 35 -8.99 10.43 2.21
N ASN A 36 -9.25 9.12 2.24
CA ASN A 36 -8.41 8.15 1.56
C ASN A 36 -8.52 8.26 0.05
N GLU A 37 -9.72 8.54 -0.45
CA GLU A 37 -9.93 8.72 -1.89
C GLU A 37 -9.11 9.90 -2.41
N SER A 38 -9.16 11.04 -1.72
CA SER A 38 -8.39 12.21 -2.12
C SER A 38 -6.90 11.94 -2.09
N ARG A 39 -6.45 11.24 -1.05
CA ARG A 39 -5.05 10.91 -0.90
C ARG A 39 -4.58 10.00 -2.03
N LEU A 40 -5.36 8.96 -2.33
CA LEU A 40 -5.00 8.03 -3.38
C LEU A 40 -5.04 8.70 -4.76
N GLU A 41 -6.03 9.55 -5.00
CA GLU A 41 -6.11 10.28 -6.27
C GLU A 41 -4.86 11.13 -6.49
N LYS A 42 -4.39 11.79 -5.44
CA LYS A 42 -3.19 12.60 -5.53
C LYS A 42 -1.97 11.73 -5.83
N GLU A 43 -1.87 10.59 -5.13
CA GLU A 43 -0.76 9.67 -5.36
C GLU A 43 -0.76 9.14 -6.80
N LEU A 44 -1.94 8.82 -7.33
CA LEU A 44 -2.05 8.31 -8.71
C LEU A 44 -1.68 9.37 -9.74
N ARG A 45 -2.01 10.64 -9.49
CA ARG A 45 -1.63 11.71 -10.41
C ARG A 45 -0.12 11.84 -10.55
N ASN A 46 0.60 11.54 -9.49
CA ASN A 46 2.05 11.67 -9.45
C ASN A 46 2.78 10.34 -9.61
N ALA A 47 2.05 9.25 -9.75
CA ALA A 47 2.63 7.92 -9.79
C ALA A 47 3.48 7.70 -11.04
N LYS A 48 4.56 6.96 -10.88
CA LYS A 48 5.37 6.51 -11.99
C LYS A 48 4.85 5.16 -12.43
N GLN A 49 4.47 5.05 -13.69
CA GLN A 49 4.01 3.77 -14.24
C GLN A 49 5.14 3.09 -14.97
N VAL A 50 5.33 1.80 -14.69
CA VAL A 50 6.41 1.03 -15.29
C VAL A 50 5.89 -0.31 -15.76
N LEU A 51 6.68 -0.98 -16.59
CA LEU A 51 6.40 -2.37 -16.94
C LEU A 51 6.75 -3.25 -15.75
N CYS A 52 6.09 -4.41 -15.67
CA CYS A 52 6.31 -5.33 -14.55
C CYS A 52 7.80 -5.67 -14.38
N ARG A 53 8.51 -5.89 -15.47
CA ARG A 53 9.93 -6.22 -15.41
C ARG A 53 10.81 -5.08 -14.91
N ASP A 54 10.30 -3.85 -14.97
CA ASP A 54 11.05 -2.67 -14.55
C ASP A 54 10.70 -2.22 -13.14
N LEU A 55 9.80 -2.95 -12.47
CA LEU A 55 9.39 -2.60 -11.11
C LEU A 55 10.51 -2.96 -10.12
N PRO A 56 10.96 -1.99 -9.31
CA PRO A 56 11.98 -2.31 -8.29
C PRO A 56 11.50 -3.40 -7.34
N ILE A 57 12.43 -4.21 -6.86
CA ILE A 57 12.10 -5.39 -6.05
C ILE A 57 11.54 -5.04 -4.67
N ASP A 58 11.82 -3.83 -4.20
CA ASP A 58 11.39 -3.40 -2.86
C ASP A 58 10.10 -2.58 -2.85
N ILE A 59 9.34 -2.64 -3.94
CA ILE A 59 8.06 -1.93 -4.07
C ILE A 59 6.91 -2.88 -3.72
N VAL A 60 5.96 -2.38 -2.91
CA VAL A 60 4.76 -3.16 -2.58
C VAL A 60 3.91 -3.33 -3.83
N THR A 61 3.64 -4.56 -4.20
CA THR A 61 2.82 -4.87 -5.36
C THR A 61 2.15 -6.23 -5.16
N VAL A 62 1.45 -6.71 -6.18
CA VAL A 62 0.83 -8.04 -6.11
C VAL A 62 1.91 -9.11 -5.95
N ASN A 63 1.60 -10.14 -5.18
CA ASN A 63 2.49 -11.28 -4.92
C ASN A 63 3.74 -10.88 -4.15
N THR A 64 3.56 -10.03 -3.13
CA THR A 64 4.64 -9.67 -2.20
C THR A 64 4.19 -9.91 -0.77
N GLU A 65 5.15 -10.23 0.08
CA GLU A 65 4.95 -10.28 1.52
C GLU A 65 5.53 -9.00 2.09
N VAL A 66 4.74 -8.28 2.88
CA VAL A 66 5.12 -6.96 3.38
C VAL A 66 5.01 -6.94 4.89
N LEU A 67 6.08 -6.49 5.55
CA LEU A 67 6.07 -6.28 6.99
C LEU A 67 5.81 -4.80 7.23
N VAL A 68 4.70 -4.49 7.90
CA VAL A 68 4.24 -3.14 8.15
C VAL A 68 4.22 -2.89 9.65
N LYS A 69 4.73 -1.76 10.08
CA LYS A 69 4.71 -1.36 11.47
C LYS A 69 3.76 -0.19 11.69
N ASP A 70 2.88 -0.32 12.67
CA ASP A 70 2.04 0.80 13.10
C ASP A 70 2.90 1.64 14.05
N LEU A 71 3.20 2.86 13.67
CA LEU A 71 4.13 3.69 14.43
C LEU A 71 3.54 4.23 15.73
N GLN A 72 2.20 4.24 15.88
CA GLN A 72 1.58 4.66 17.12
C GLN A 72 1.59 3.56 18.17
N SER A 73 1.29 2.32 17.76
CA SER A 73 1.22 1.20 18.69
C SER A 73 2.51 0.41 18.79
N GLY A 74 3.37 0.51 17.78
CA GLY A 74 4.57 -0.32 17.69
C GLY A 74 4.31 -1.72 17.17
N GLU A 75 3.05 -2.03 16.85
CA GLU A 75 2.68 -3.37 16.39
C GLU A 75 3.15 -3.61 14.96
N GLU A 76 3.67 -4.81 14.70
CA GLU A 76 4.11 -5.19 13.36
C GLU A 76 3.15 -6.23 12.79
N ILE A 77 2.78 -6.05 11.53
CA ILE A 77 1.84 -6.94 10.85
C ILE A 77 2.47 -7.38 9.54
N LYS A 78 2.48 -8.69 9.32
CA LYS A 78 2.99 -9.26 8.08
C LYS A 78 1.82 -9.62 7.17
N GLN A 79 1.82 -9.12 5.95
CA GLN A 79 0.75 -9.35 5.00
C GLN A 79 1.30 -9.97 3.72
N LYS A 80 0.64 -11.00 3.22
CA LYS A 80 0.96 -11.60 1.93
C LYS A 80 -0.08 -11.12 0.92
N PHE A 81 0.30 -10.16 0.11
CA PHE A 81 -0.63 -9.53 -0.84
C PHE A 81 -0.70 -10.30 -2.14
N VAL A 82 -1.94 -10.62 -2.53
CA VAL A 82 -2.22 -11.31 -3.79
C VAL A 82 -3.36 -10.60 -4.50
N GLY A 83 -3.65 -11.00 -5.72
CA GLY A 83 -4.78 -10.43 -6.47
C GLY A 83 -6.10 -10.69 -5.75
N PRO A 84 -7.13 -9.84 -5.99
CA PRO A 84 -8.39 -9.94 -5.26
C PRO A 84 -9.06 -11.30 -5.36
N HIS A 85 -8.93 -11.97 -6.50
CA HIS A 85 -9.57 -13.27 -6.70
C HIS A 85 -8.77 -14.43 -6.12
N LYS A 86 -7.55 -14.17 -5.65
CA LYS A 86 -6.67 -15.21 -5.12
C LYS A 86 -6.52 -15.17 -3.62
N ALA A 87 -7.05 -14.15 -2.97
CA ALA A 87 -6.94 -14.04 -1.52
C ALA A 87 -7.76 -15.13 -0.84
N ARG A 88 -7.13 -15.85 0.09
CA ARG A 88 -7.78 -16.92 0.85
C ARG A 88 -7.32 -16.84 2.31
N ARG A 89 -8.28 -16.67 3.20
CA ARG A 89 -7.97 -16.58 4.63
C ARG A 89 -7.18 -17.80 5.12
N LYS A 90 -7.55 -18.99 4.64
CA LYS A 90 -6.87 -20.22 5.07
C LYS A 90 -5.41 -20.28 4.62
N ASN A 91 -5.05 -19.53 3.59
CA ASN A 91 -3.67 -19.47 3.10
C ASN A 91 -2.91 -18.28 3.66
N GLY A 92 -3.55 -17.47 4.51
CA GLY A 92 -2.93 -16.28 5.06
C GLY A 92 -2.67 -15.20 4.05
N THR A 93 -3.40 -15.20 2.92
CA THR A 93 -3.20 -14.19 1.88
C THR A 93 -4.27 -13.11 1.96
N THR A 94 -3.91 -11.91 1.56
CA THR A 94 -4.75 -10.72 1.65
C THR A 94 -4.82 -10.06 0.27
N SER A 95 -5.99 -9.54 -0.06
CA SER A 95 -6.17 -8.84 -1.33
C SER A 95 -5.37 -7.54 -1.36
N ILE A 96 -4.76 -7.23 -2.52
CA ILE A 96 -4.13 -5.91 -2.71
C ILE A 96 -5.16 -4.79 -2.63
N LEU A 97 -6.45 -5.11 -2.75
CA LEU A 97 -7.52 -4.11 -2.61
C LEU A 97 -8.09 -4.06 -1.19
N SER A 98 -7.49 -4.78 -0.24
CA SER A 98 -7.83 -4.61 1.16
C SER A 98 -7.40 -3.21 1.62
N GLU A 99 -7.91 -2.78 2.76
CA GLU A 99 -7.60 -1.45 3.28
C GLU A 99 -6.09 -1.21 3.37
N ILE A 100 -5.36 -2.16 3.95
CA ILE A 100 -3.93 -2.01 4.10
C ILE A 100 -3.19 -2.18 2.76
N GLY A 101 -3.73 -2.99 1.85
CA GLY A 101 -3.16 -3.14 0.52
C GLY A 101 -3.20 -1.83 -0.25
N VAL A 102 -4.37 -1.20 -0.30
CA VAL A 102 -4.53 0.07 -1.00
C VAL A 102 -3.64 1.14 -0.38
N ALA A 103 -3.50 1.12 0.94
CA ALA A 103 -2.67 2.11 1.64
C ALA A 103 -1.20 2.00 1.27
N THR A 104 -0.71 0.81 0.96
CA THR A 104 0.72 0.56 0.81
C THR A 104 1.19 0.32 -0.62
N LEU A 105 0.29 0.01 -1.53
CA LEU A 105 0.69 -0.28 -2.93
C LEU A 105 1.52 0.84 -3.52
N GLY A 106 2.63 0.47 -4.17
CA GLY A 106 3.49 1.41 -4.86
C GLY A 106 4.58 2.04 -4.01
N TYR A 107 4.51 1.86 -2.69
CA TYR A 107 5.54 2.39 -1.80
C TYR A 107 6.69 1.41 -1.63
N GLN A 108 7.88 1.93 -1.39
CA GLN A 108 9.06 1.09 -1.22
C GLN A 108 9.38 0.88 0.27
N GLU A 109 10.33 -0.02 0.52
CA GLU A 109 10.79 -0.25 1.88
C GLU A 109 11.18 1.05 2.56
N ASN A 110 10.87 1.14 3.84
CA ASN A 110 11.13 2.27 4.73
C ASN A 110 10.20 3.47 4.52
N ALA A 111 9.30 3.41 3.55
CA ALA A 111 8.33 4.48 3.35
C ALA A 111 7.41 4.60 4.57
N ILE A 112 7.06 5.83 4.91
CA ILE A 112 6.14 6.13 5.99
C ILE A 112 4.89 6.75 5.38
N ILE A 113 3.74 6.18 5.70
CA ILE A 113 2.46 6.52 5.08
C ILE A 113 1.44 6.83 6.16
N GLN A 114 0.61 7.84 5.93
CA GLN A 114 -0.55 8.08 6.78
C GLN A 114 -1.79 7.61 6.05
N TRP A 115 -2.67 6.91 6.76
CA TRP A 115 -3.90 6.40 6.18
C TRP A 115 -5.01 6.45 7.20
N ASP A 116 -6.22 6.77 6.74
CA ASP A 116 -7.38 6.88 7.61
C ASP A 116 -8.04 5.50 7.72
N LEU A 117 -7.73 4.81 8.81
CA LEU A 117 -8.28 3.49 9.09
C LEU A 117 -9.53 3.63 9.96
N ALA A 118 -10.23 2.52 10.19
CA ALA A 118 -11.46 2.53 10.99
C ALA A 118 -11.25 3.10 12.39
N GLU A 119 -10.06 2.89 12.97
CA GLU A 119 -9.73 3.39 14.29
C GLU A 119 -9.16 4.80 14.30
N GLY A 120 -9.07 5.44 13.14
CA GLY A 120 -8.52 6.78 13.02
C GLY A 120 -7.29 6.80 12.10
N ILE A 121 -6.67 7.96 12.01
CA ILE A 121 -5.50 8.12 11.14
C ILE A 121 -4.30 7.45 11.79
N ARG A 122 -3.65 6.57 11.03
CA ARG A 122 -2.47 5.83 11.50
C ARG A 122 -1.27 6.13 10.63
N SER A 123 -0.11 6.16 11.26
CA SER A 123 1.17 6.25 10.54
C SER A 123 1.75 4.85 10.46
N LEU A 124 2.01 4.41 9.25
CA LEU A 124 2.51 3.07 8.98
C LEU A 124 3.87 3.17 8.32
N GLN A 125 4.78 2.28 8.70
CA GLN A 125 6.07 2.20 8.03
C GLN A 125 6.23 0.84 7.40
N ILE A 126 6.66 0.82 6.14
CA ILE A 126 6.94 -0.42 5.44
C ILE A 126 8.35 -0.83 5.81
N LEU A 127 8.47 -1.92 6.58
CA LEU A 127 9.78 -2.36 7.06
C LEU A 127 10.48 -3.25 6.06
N LYS A 128 9.75 -4.12 5.36
CA LYS A 128 10.36 -5.05 4.43
C LYS A 128 9.36 -5.50 3.38
N VAL A 129 9.82 -5.63 2.15
CA VAL A 129 9.03 -6.16 1.03
C VAL A 129 9.78 -7.34 0.45
N THR A 130 9.10 -8.49 0.36
CA THR A 130 9.71 -9.72 -0.15
C THR A 130 8.78 -10.30 -1.22
N LYS A 131 9.35 -10.68 -2.35
CA LYS A 131 8.56 -11.30 -3.40
C LYS A 131 8.13 -12.69 -2.99
N LEU A 132 6.83 -13.01 -3.18
CA LEU A 132 6.34 -14.35 -2.86
C LEU A 132 6.80 -15.34 -3.93
N ALA A 133 7.16 -16.55 -3.46
CA ALA A 133 7.50 -17.66 -4.35
C ALA A 133 6.19 -18.35 -4.74
N ILE A 134 5.75 -18.12 -5.98
CA ILE A 134 4.53 -18.71 -6.48
C ILE A 134 4.76 -19.35 -7.84
#